data_5f233bfbe67cc9428f5e8cc86164bbb7
#
_entry.id   5f233bfbe67cc9428f5e8cc86164bbb7
#
_cell.length_a   1.000
_cell.length_b   1.000
_cell.length_c   1.000
_cell.angle_alpha   90.00
_cell.angle_beta   90.00
_cell.angle_gamma   90.00
#
_symmetry.space_group_name_H-M   'P 1'
#
loop_
_entity.id
_entity.type
_entity.pdbx_description
1 polymer ?
#
loop_
_entity_poly.entity_id
_entity_poly.type
_entity_poly.pdbx_seq_one_letter_code
_entity_poly.pdbx_strand_id
1 'polypeptide(L)'
;MRLAVLSDIHGNPIALDAVLADVAGQGGVDEYLVLGDLVALGYDPITVLQRLTSLPKVGFNRGNTDRYVVTGDRPAITDQEAVIEMANSFSWTQGYVTAGGWFDWLGALPLEQRRALPDGSRLLAVHAAPGTDDGPGVNPELSDTELLQLVTDIDADLVFVGHTHWPLDLTAGRVRIVNVGSVSNPWAPDLRASYALVEAGPSGWSVHLRRVDYDRQAVINAIHGAHHPTPGFLIGWFRGERRPSWQRG
;
A
#
# COMPACT_ATOMS: atom_id res chain seq x y z
N MET A 1 1.36 2.49 -22.92
CA MET A 1 0.95 2.99 -21.59
C MET A 1 1.80 2.28 -20.55
N ARG A 2 2.44 3.02 -19.66
CA ARG A 2 3.21 2.46 -18.54
C ARG A 2 2.64 2.98 -17.23
N LEU A 3 2.44 2.11 -16.25
CA LEU A 3 1.93 2.47 -14.93
C LEU A 3 2.90 1.99 -13.85
N ALA A 4 3.06 2.78 -12.79
CA ALA A 4 3.61 2.32 -11.52
C ALA A 4 2.48 2.18 -10.51
N VAL A 5 2.36 1.01 -9.89
CA VAL A 5 1.33 0.72 -8.88
C VAL A 5 2.01 0.52 -7.54
N LEU A 6 1.71 1.42 -6.60
CA LEU A 6 2.30 1.48 -5.26
C LEU A 6 1.20 1.29 -4.20
N SER A 7 1.56 0.72 -3.06
CA SER A 7 0.68 0.58 -1.91
C SER A 7 1.45 0.63 -0.60
N ASP A 8 0.75 0.92 0.49
CA ASP A 8 1.27 0.75 1.85
C ASP A 8 2.57 1.54 2.10
N ILE A 9 2.48 2.87 1.86
CA ILE A 9 3.62 3.79 1.96
C ILE A 9 3.89 4.19 3.41
N HIS A 10 2.84 4.21 4.23
CA HIS A 10 2.93 4.38 5.68
C HIS A 10 3.87 5.49 6.12
N GLY A 11 3.67 6.71 5.61
CA GLY A 11 4.42 7.89 6.06
C GLY A 11 5.95 7.74 6.03
N ASN A 12 6.49 6.96 5.08
CA ASN A 12 7.93 6.70 4.93
C ASN A 12 8.48 7.32 3.63
N PRO A 13 8.92 8.58 3.65
CA PRO A 13 9.44 9.23 2.45
C PRO A 13 10.76 8.61 1.95
N ILE A 14 11.58 8.00 2.82
CA ILE A 14 12.85 7.39 2.40
C ILE A 14 12.59 6.19 1.49
N ALA A 15 11.68 5.30 1.87
CA ALA A 15 11.31 4.17 1.04
C ALA A 15 10.59 4.60 -0.25
N LEU A 16 9.69 5.60 -0.14
CA LEU A 16 9.00 6.17 -1.30
C LEU A 16 10.00 6.77 -2.30
N ASP A 17 10.97 7.55 -1.84
CA ASP A 17 12.00 8.16 -2.70
C ASP A 17 12.82 7.11 -3.44
N ALA A 18 13.17 6.00 -2.76
CA ALA A 18 13.87 4.89 -3.40
C ALA A 18 13.03 4.25 -4.51
N VAL A 19 11.74 4.03 -4.27
CA VAL A 19 10.81 3.49 -5.29
C VAL A 19 10.65 4.46 -6.46
N LEU A 20 10.47 5.76 -6.21
CA LEU A 20 10.35 6.76 -7.26
C LEU A 20 11.63 6.89 -8.10
N ALA A 21 12.80 6.76 -7.47
CA ALA A 21 14.09 6.73 -8.15
C ALA A 21 14.23 5.48 -9.04
N ASP A 22 13.79 4.29 -8.56
CA ASP A 22 13.79 3.08 -9.39
C ASP A 22 12.83 3.22 -10.58
N VAL A 23 11.62 3.75 -10.38
CA VAL A 23 10.67 4.05 -11.48
C VAL A 23 11.31 4.95 -12.53
N ALA A 24 11.98 6.01 -12.12
CA ALA A 24 12.70 6.91 -13.04
C ALA A 24 13.83 6.18 -13.77
N GLY A 25 14.61 5.35 -13.06
CA GLY A 25 15.69 4.52 -13.62
C GLY A 25 15.19 3.48 -14.62
N GLN A 26 13.93 3.02 -14.50
CA GLN A 26 13.27 2.13 -15.47
C GLN A 26 12.71 2.89 -16.69
N GLY A 27 12.98 4.18 -16.82
CA GLY A 27 12.51 5.01 -17.95
C GLY A 27 11.20 5.77 -17.67
N GLY A 28 10.75 5.81 -16.43
CA GLY A 28 9.55 6.52 -15.99
C GLY A 28 8.24 5.82 -16.39
N VAL A 29 7.13 6.45 -16.04
CA VAL A 29 5.77 5.96 -16.30
C VAL A 29 4.86 7.09 -16.74
N ASP A 30 3.75 6.73 -17.41
CA ASP A 30 2.71 7.68 -17.83
C ASP A 30 1.79 8.07 -16.67
N GLU A 31 1.60 7.17 -15.68
CA GLU A 31 0.68 7.37 -14.56
C GLU A 31 1.11 6.53 -13.35
N TYR A 32 0.85 7.05 -12.15
CA TYR A 32 0.97 6.33 -10.89
C TYR A 32 -0.42 5.96 -10.36
N LEU A 33 -0.57 4.75 -9.85
CA LEU A 33 -1.73 4.32 -9.07
C LEU A 33 -1.26 4.00 -7.65
N VAL A 34 -1.83 4.69 -6.67
CA VAL A 34 -1.48 4.54 -5.26
C VAL A 34 -2.68 3.96 -4.52
N LEU A 35 -2.53 2.74 -4.01
CA LEU A 35 -3.65 1.91 -3.56
C LEU A 35 -4.08 2.15 -2.11
N GLY A 36 -3.53 3.16 -1.44
CA GLY A 36 -3.89 3.48 -0.05
C GLY A 36 -2.80 3.17 0.97
N ASP A 37 -3.14 3.33 2.23
CA ASP A 37 -2.26 3.27 3.38
C ASP A 37 -1.07 4.22 3.25
N LEU A 38 -1.43 5.51 3.06
CA LEU A 38 -0.48 6.56 2.72
C LEU A 38 0.30 7.07 3.94
N VAL A 39 -0.39 7.26 5.08
CA VAL A 39 0.07 8.16 6.16
C VAL A 39 0.36 7.48 7.49
N ALA A 40 -0.46 6.54 7.95
CA ALA A 40 -0.33 5.95 9.29
C ALA A 40 0.79 4.91 9.38
N LEU A 41 1.22 4.60 10.60
CA LEU A 41 2.26 3.61 10.89
C LEU A 41 3.63 3.96 10.28
N GLY A 42 3.93 5.24 10.18
CA GLY A 42 5.18 5.81 9.72
C GLY A 42 5.54 7.10 10.45
N TYR A 43 6.57 7.80 10.02
CA TYR A 43 7.18 8.88 10.78
C TYR A 43 7.04 10.27 10.14
N ASP A 44 6.71 10.36 8.85
CA ASP A 44 6.58 11.65 8.14
C ASP A 44 5.46 11.60 7.09
N PRO A 45 4.19 11.61 7.55
CA PRO A 45 3.03 11.55 6.66
C PRO A 45 2.94 12.75 5.72
N ILE A 46 3.36 13.94 6.16
CA ILE A 46 3.22 15.16 5.38
C ILE A 46 4.14 15.15 4.17
N THR A 47 5.40 14.80 4.36
CA THR A 47 6.35 14.69 3.25
C THR A 47 5.91 13.65 2.21
N VAL A 48 5.35 12.52 2.66
CA VAL A 48 4.78 11.50 1.74
C VAL A 48 3.64 12.09 0.91
N LEU A 49 2.66 12.76 1.54
CA LEU A 49 1.53 13.35 0.83
C LEU A 49 1.99 14.42 -0.19
N GLN A 50 2.92 15.28 0.22
CA GLN A 50 3.49 16.30 -0.68
C GLN A 50 4.20 15.68 -1.89
N ARG A 51 5.00 14.62 -1.68
CA ARG A 51 5.67 13.92 -2.78
C ARG A 51 4.68 13.25 -3.73
N LEU A 52 3.74 12.49 -3.20
CA LEU A 52 2.75 11.79 -4.01
C LEU A 52 1.88 12.74 -4.82
N THR A 53 1.41 13.84 -4.22
CA THR A 53 0.56 14.82 -4.92
C THR A 53 1.35 15.70 -5.89
N SER A 54 2.68 15.73 -5.81
CA SER A 54 3.54 16.41 -6.80
C SER A 54 3.80 15.58 -8.07
N LEU A 55 3.45 14.30 -8.07
CA LEU A 55 3.61 13.44 -9.25
C LEU A 55 2.71 13.92 -10.41
N PRO A 56 3.19 13.82 -11.67
CA PRO A 56 2.53 14.48 -12.80
C PRO A 56 1.14 13.91 -13.12
N LYS A 57 0.92 12.65 -12.86
CA LYS A 57 -0.38 11.98 -13.07
C LYS A 57 -0.50 10.85 -12.07
N VAL A 58 -1.34 11.03 -11.07
CA VAL A 58 -1.51 10.07 -9.98
C VAL A 58 -2.97 9.87 -9.65
N GLY A 59 -3.37 8.61 -9.52
CA GLY A 59 -4.64 8.22 -8.96
C GLY A 59 -4.46 7.65 -7.56
N PHE A 60 -5.38 7.96 -6.64
CA PHE A 60 -5.32 7.52 -5.26
C PHE A 60 -6.54 6.69 -4.89
N ASN A 61 -6.33 5.64 -4.10
CA ASN A 61 -7.35 4.98 -3.31
C ASN A 61 -7.10 5.28 -1.83
N ARG A 62 -8.13 5.13 -1.01
CA ARG A 62 -7.94 5.07 0.44
C ARG A 62 -7.55 3.65 0.86
N GLY A 63 -6.68 3.52 1.86
CA GLY A 63 -6.49 2.30 2.60
C GLY A 63 -7.30 2.30 3.91
N ASN A 64 -7.31 1.17 4.61
CA ASN A 64 -8.00 1.07 5.89
C ASN A 64 -7.36 1.97 6.95
N THR A 65 -6.04 2.10 6.97
CA THR A 65 -5.38 2.97 7.95
C THR A 65 -5.61 4.44 7.66
N ASP A 66 -5.75 4.85 6.39
CA ASP A 66 -6.15 6.21 6.02
C ASP A 66 -7.56 6.50 6.54
N ARG A 67 -8.50 5.56 6.36
CA ARG A 67 -9.85 5.66 6.92
C ARG A 67 -9.84 5.72 8.45
N TYR A 68 -9.06 4.88 9.12
CA TYR A 68 -8.95 4.88 10.58
C TYR A 68 -8.44 6.21 11.14
N VAL A 69 -7.50 6.86 10.46
CA VAL A 69 -7.01 8.19 10.82
C VAL A 69 -8.14 9.23 10.76
N VAL A 70 -9.03 9.14 9.77
CA VAL A 70 -10.11 10.12 9.58
C VAL A 70 -11.33 9.83 10.45
N THR A 71 -11.80 8.57 10.48
CA THR A 71 -13.05 8.20 11.14
C THR A 71 -12.91 7.91 12.64
N GLY A 72 -11.70 7.58 13.08
CA GLY A 72 -11.46 7.08 14.42
C GLY A 72 -11.76 5.59 14.58
N ASP A 73 -12.15 4.87 13.52
CA ASP A 73 -12.27 3.42 13.53
C ASP A 73 -10.95 2.75 13.93
N ARG A 74 -11.04 1.52 14.39
CA ARG A 74 -9.86 0.73 14.80
C ARG A 74 -9.98 -0.70 14.29
N PRO A 75 -8.86 -1.34 13.95
CA PRO A 75 -8.88 -2.73 13.54
C PRO A 75 -9.36 -3.63 14.69
N ALA A 76 -10.04 -4.70 14.35
CA ALA A 76 -10.45 -5.72 15.30
C ALA A 76 -9.23 -6.60 15.68
N ILE A 77 -8.46 -6.17 16.67
CA ILE A 77 -7.31 -6.91 17.23
C ILE A 77 -7.61 -7.34 18.66
N THR A 78 -7.16 -8.53 19.02
CA THR A 78 -7.36 -9.08 20.38
C THR A 78 -6.19 -8.77 21.32
N ASP A 79 -5.02 -8.46 20.80
CA ASP A 79 -3.83 -8.08 21.57
C ASP A 79 -3.96 -6.64 22.07
N GLN A 80 -4.17 -6.46 23.38
CA GLN A 80 -4.41 -5.14 23.98
C GLN A 80 -3.21 -4.19 23.87
N GLU A 81 -1.97 -4.69 23.93
CA GLU A 81 -0.77 -3.86 23.78
C GLU A 81 -0.68 -3.32 22.34
N ALA A 82 -0.86 -4.18 21.36
CA ALA A 82 -0.90 -3.79 19.95
C ALA A 82 -2.02 -2.79 19.65
N VAL A 83 -3.20 -2.95 20.27
CA VAL A 83 -4.32 -1.99 20.14
C VAL A 83 -3.93 -0.60 20.62
N ILE A 84 -3.27 -0.51 21.78
CA ILE A 84 -2.84 0.77 22.37
C ILE A 84 -1.76 1.41 21.48
N GLU A 85 -0.75 0.66 21.05
CA GLU A 85 0.32 1.16 20.19
C GLU A 85 -0.24 1.69 18.86
N MET A 86 -1.13 0.95 18.21
CA MET A 86 -1.77 1.38 16.97
C MET A 86 -2.67 2.60 17.18
N ALA A 87 -3.47 2.64 18.25
CA ALA A 87 -4.31 3.80 18.56
C ALA A 87 -3.49 5.07 18.79
N ASN A 88 -2.35 4.96 19.49
CA ASN A 88 -1.43 6.09 19.68
C ASN A 88 -0.82 6.55 18.35
N SER A 89 -0.40 5.61 17.50
CA SER A 89 0.13 5.91 16.17
C SER A 89 -0.91 6.62 15.28
N PHE A 90 -2.15 6.12 15.25
CA PHE A 90 -3.22 6.74 14.46
C PHE A 90 -3.58 8.14 14.97
N SER A 91 -3.64 8.33 16.30
CA SER A 91 -3.95 9.63 16.88
C SER A 91 -2.84 10.65 16.59
N TRP A 92 -1.58 10.23 16.67
CA TRP A 92 -0.43 11.04 16.29
C TRP A 92 -0.50 11.44 14.81
N THR A 93 -0.75 10.48 13.93
CA THR A 93 -0.90 10.73 12.49
C THR A 93 -2.06 11.68 12.21
N GLN A 94 -3.22 11.50 12.88
CA GLN A 94 -4.37 12.38 12.74
C GLN A 94 -4.01 13.83 13.09
N GLY A 95 -3.26 14.04 14.18
CA GLY A 95 -2.76 15.35 14.56
C GLY A 95 -1.90 16.00 13.46
N TYR A 96 -0.98 15.24 12.88
CA TYR A 96 -0.11 15.69 11.79
C TYR A 96 -0.89 16.07 10.52
N VAL A 97 -1.75 15.18 10.03
CA VAL A 97 -2.51 15.42 8.79
C VAL A 97 -3.52 16.56 8.96
N THR A 98 -4.09 16.72 10.18
CA THR A 98 -4.97 17.83 10.50
C THR A 98 -4.21 19.16 10.50
N ALA A 99 -3.08 19.23 11.20
CA ALA A 99 -2.24 20.42 11.26
C ALA A 99 -1.66 20.80 9.89
N GLY A 100 -1.36 19.78 9.05
CA GLY A 100 -0.88 19.95 7.69
C GLY A 100 -1.96 20.31 6.66
N GLY A 101 -3.25 20.35 7.04
CA GLY A 101 -4.37 20.65 6.13
C GLY A 101 -4.75 19.50 5.19
N TRP A 102 -4.40 18.26 5.51
CA TRP A 102 -4.64 17.09 4.67
C TRP A 102 -5.84 16.23 5.10
N PHE A 103 -6.47 16.54 6.25
CA PHE A 103 -7.51 15.70 6.84
C PHE A 103 -8.71 15.48 5.90
N ASP A 104 -9.27 16.56 5.33
CA ASP A 104 -10.41 16.48 4.43
C ASP A 104 -10.06 15.80 3.10
N TRP A 105 -8.85 16.07 2.58
CA TRP A 105 -8.36 15.43 1.37
C TRP A 105 -8.25 13.92 1.56
N LEU A 106 -7.68 13.46 2.69
CA LEU A 106 -7.54 12.05 3.02
C LEU A 106 -8.91 11.37 3.16
N GLY A 107 -9.88 12.06 3.79
CA GLY A 107 -11.25 11.58 3.95
C GLY A 107 -12.05 11.48 2.65
N ALA A 108 -11.65 12.23 1.62
CA ALA A 108 -12.30 12.23 0.32
C ALA A 108 -11.75 11.17 -0.67
N LEU A 109 -10.73 10.40 -0.28
CA LEU A 109 -10.14 9.38 -1.15
C LEU A 109 -11.15 8.30 -1.53
N PRO A 110 -11.23 7.92 -2.83
CA PRO A 110 -12.14 6.88 -3.30
C PRO A 110 -11.71 5.49 -2.82
N LEU A 111 -12.67 4.57 -2.74
CA LEU A 111 -12.42 3.18 -2.40
C LEU A 111 -11.64 2.44 -3.50
N GLU A 112 -11.99 2.70 -4.76
CA GLU A 112 -11.42 2.02 -5.92
C GLU A 112 -11.22 2.96 -7.10
N GLN A 113 -10.36 2.56 -8.02
CA GLN A 113 -10.17 3.21 -9.31
C GLN A 113 -10.23 2.18 -10.43
N ARG A 114 -10.70 2.61 -11.59
CA ARG A 114 -10.78 1.79 -12.80
C ARG A 114 -10.05 2.45 -13.94
N ARG A 115 -9.38 1.64 -14.79
CA ARG A 115 -8.71 2.09 -16.00
C ARG A 115 -9.01 1.13 -17.14
N ALA A 116 -9.23 1.68 -18.33
CA ALA A 116 -9.19 0.91 -19.56
C ALA A 116 -7.74 0.85 -20.06
N LEU A 117 -7.26 -0.33 -20.38
CA LEU A 117 -5.95 -0.54 -20.99
C LEU A 117 -6.05 -0.47 -22.51
N PRO A 118 -4.92 -0.23 -23.24
CA PRO A 118 -4.94 -0.03 -24.68
C PRO A 118 -5.46 -1.22 -25.51
N ASP A 119 -5.46 -2.43 -24.97
CA ASP A 119 -6.01 -3.65 -25.58
C ASP A 119 -7.51 -3.86 -25.31
N GLY A 120 -8.13 -2.93 -24.55
CA GLY A 120 -9.52 -3.02 -24.12
C GLY A 120 -9.72 -3.73 -22.77
N SER A 121 -8.69 -4.31 -22.19
CA SER A 121 -8.75 -4.91 -20.83
C SER A 121 -9.06 -3.87 -19.77
N ARG A 122 -9.73 -4.30 -18.71
CA ARG A 122 -10.18 -3.45 -17.60
C ARG A 122 -9.36 -3.72 -16.36
N LEU A 123 -8.74 -2.67 -15.84
CA LEU A 123 -7.98 -2.68 -14.62
C LEU A 123 -8.83 -2.13 -13.48
N LEU A 124 -8.88 -2.84 -12.35
CA LEU A 124 -9.39 -2.40 -11.06
C LEU A 124 -8.23 -2.24 -10.09
N ALA A 125 -8.14 -1.09 -9.45
CA ALA A 125 -7.20 -0.80 -8.37
C ALA A 125 -7.99 -0.55 -7.08
N VAL A 126 -7.67 -1.29 -6.01
CA VAL A 126 -8.34 -1.22 -4.71
C VAL A 126 -7.32 -1.58 -3.61
N HIS A 127 -7.59 -1.20 -2.34
CA HIS A 127 -6.60 -1.43 -1.29
C HIS A 127 -6.54 -2.90 -0.85
N ALA A 128 -7.60 -3.46 -0.27
CA ALA A 128 -7.55 -4.80 0.33
C ALA A 128 -8.12 -5.89 -0.60
N ALA A 129 -9.33 -5.71 -1.09
CA ALA A 129 -9.99 -6.60 -2.04
C ALA A 129 -11.11 -5.85 -2.77
N PRO A 130 -11.64 -6.35 -3.90
CA PRO A 130 -12.76 -5.71 -4.59
C PRO A 130 -13.90 -5.36 -3.63
N GLY A 131 -14.29 -4.08 -3.61
CA GLY A 131 -15.38 -3.57 -2.77
C GLY A 131 -15.00 -3.23 -1.31
N THR A 132 -13.76 -3.46 -0.88
CA THR A 132 -13.33 -3.16 0.51
C THR A 132 -11.90 -2.64 0.62
N ASP A 133 -11.69 -1.76 1.59
CA ASP A 133 -10.36 -1.29 1.97
C ASP A 133 -9.80 -2.03 3.20
N ASP A 134 -10.48 -3.07 3.71
CA ASP A 134 -10.18 -3.72 4.99
C ASP A 134 -10.45 -5.23 4.95
N GLY A 135 -10.21 -5.92 6.06
CA GLY A 135 -10.45 -7.34 6.22
C GLY A 135 -9.20 -8.19 5.97
N PRO A 136 -9.34 -9.47 5.58
CA PRO A 136 -8.19 -10.37 5.40
C PRO A 136 -7.33 -10.01 4.18
N GLY A 137 -7.85 -9.24 3.21
CA GLY A 137 -7.17 -8.91 1.97
C GLY A 137 -6.83 -10.13 1.13
N VAL A 138 -6.10 -9.91 0.02
CA VAL A 138 -5.56 -10.99 -0.80
C VAL A 138 -4.23 -11.44 -0.23
N ASN A 139 -4.19 -12.64 0.34
CA ASN A 139 -3.05 -13.22 1.07
C ASN A 139 -2.76 -14.67 0.62
N PRO A 140 -1.62 -15.27 1.01
CA PRO A 140 -1.20 -16.61 0.55
C PRO A 140 -2.06 -17.78 1.04
N GLU A 141 -2.94 -17.57 2.04
CA GLU A 141 -3.78 -18.63 2.61
C GLU A 141 -5.12 -18.79 1.89
N LEU A 142 -5.47 -17.84 1.02
CA LEU A 142 -6.74 -17.93 0.28
C LEU A 142 -6.73 -19.15 -0.65
N SER A 143 -7.75 -19.97 -0.53
CA SER A 143 -8.04 -21.06 -1.44
C SER A 143 -8.48 -20.54 -2.82
N ASP A 144 -8.36 -21.38 -3.86
CA ASP A 144 -8.85 -21.06 -5.20
C ASP A 144 -10.33 -20.68 -5.21
N THR A 145 -11.13 -21.30 -4.33
CA THR A 145 -12.55 -21.00 -4.20
C THR A 145 -12.78 -19.59 -3.65
N GLU A 146 -12.06 -19.20 -2.60
CA GLU A 146 -12.15 -17.86 -2.03
C GLU A 146 -11.67 -16.80 -3.01
N LEU A 147 -10.56 -17.06 -3.72
CA LEU A 147 -10.08 -16.17 -4.77
C LEU A 147 -11.10 -15.98 -5.91
N LEU A 148 -11.77 -17.07 -6.34
CA LEU A 148 -12.83 -16.98 -7.33
C LEU A 148 -14.02 -16.16 -6.83
N GLN A 149 -14.42 -16.32 -5.56
CA GLN A 149 -15.49 -15.53 -4.97
C GLN A 149 -15.21 -14.04 -4.96
N LEU A 150 -13.95 -13.64 -4.70
CA LEU A 150 -13.54 -12.22 -4.72
C LEU A 150 -13.72 -11.57 -6.09
N VAL A 151 -13.70 -12.34 -7.18
CA VAL A 151 -13.72 -11.82 -8.55
C VAL A 151 -14.95 -12.21 -9.37
N THR A 152 -15.92 -12.93 -8.77
CA THR A 152 -17.07 -13.50 -9.50
C THR A 152 -17.89 -12.43 -10.21
N ASP A 153 -18.17 -11.30 -9.56
CA ASP A 153 -19.08 -10.26 -10.06
C ASP A 153 -18.33 -8.95 -10.43
N ILE A 154 -17.00 -9.00 -10.56
CA ILE A 154 -16.24 -7.82 -10.91
C ILE A 154 -16.05 -7.68 -12.42
N ASP A 155 -16.22 -6.46 -12.90
CA ASP A 155 -15.96 -6.08 -14.27
C ASP A 155 -14.49 -5.64 -14.41
N ALA A 156 -13.56 -6.61 -14.32
CA ALA A 156 -12.13 -6.41 -14.48
C ALA A 156 -11.43 -7.65 -15.04
N ASP A 157 -10.32 -7.45 -15.72
CA ASP A 157 -9.43 -8.49 -16.25
C ASP A 157 -8.12 -8.52 -15.44
N LEU A 158 -7.74 -7.39 -14.82
CA LEU A 158 -6.58 -7.20 -13.96
C LEU A 158 -6.97 -6.45 -12.70
N VAL A 159 -6.64 -7.00 -11.53
CA VAL A 159 -6.91 -6.40 -10.21
C VAL A 159 -5.60 -6.15 -9.49
N PHE A 160 -5.38 -4.93 -9.00
CA PHE A 160 -4.29 -4.60 -8.11
C PHE A 160 -4.78 -4.36 -6.70
N VAL A 161 -4.06 -4.95 -5.73
CA VAL A 161 -4.29 -4.81 -4.28
C VAL A 161 -2.97 -4.60 -3.52
N GLY A 162 -3.08 -4.18 -2.26
CA GLY A 162 -2.00 -4.07 -1.28
C GLY A 162 -2.39 -4.70 0.06
N HIS A 163 -2.44 -3.89 1.15
CA HIS A 163 -2.98 -4.20 2.47
C HIS A 163 -2.24 -5.29 3.25
N THR A 164 -2.03 -6.45 2.65
CA THR A 164 -1.36 -7.57 3.34
C THR A 164 0.15 -7.43 3.36
N HIS A 165 0.71 -6.47 2.66
CA HIS A 165 2.16 -6.21 2.49
C HIS A 165 2.93 -7.40 1.88
N TRP A 166 2.23 -8.40 1.37
CA TRP A 166 2.82 -9.61 0.81
C TRP A 166 2.59 -9.65 -0.70
N PRO A 167 3.64 -9.44 -1.52
CA PRO A 167 3.48 -9.47 -2.96
C PRO A 167 3.06 -10.84 -3.47
N LEU A 168 2.02 -10.86 -4.28
CA LEU A 168 1.46 -12.06 -4.91
C LEU A 168 1.09 -11.75 -6.35
N ASP A 169 1.10 -12.79 -7.16
CA ASP A 169 0.65 -12.75 -8.55
C ASP A 169 -0.16 -14.03 -8.80
N LEU A 170 -1.46 -13.90 -8.83
CA LEU A 170 -2.42 -15.00 -8.82
C LEU A 170 -3.39 -14.87 -10.00
N THR A 171 -4.02 -15.98 -10.38
CA THR A 171 -5.09 -15.99 -11.38
C THR A 171 -6.32 -16.69 -10.80
N ALA A 172 -7.45 -16.00 -10.83
CA ALA A 172 -8.75 -16.53 -10.40
C ALA A 172 -9.72 -16.50 -11.60
N GLY A 173 -10.01 -17.66 -12.18
CA GLY A 173 -10.74 -17.76 -13.44
C GLY A 173 -10.02 -17.03 -14.58
N ARG A 174 -10.62 -15.95 -15.10
CA ARG A 174 -10.02 -15.11 -16.16
C ARG A 174 -9.29 -13.86 -15.61
N VAL A 175 -9.42 -13.59 -14.33
CA VAL A 175 -8.91 -12.38 -13.69
C VAL A 175 -7.53 -12.63 -13.12
N ARG A 176 -6.55 -11.78 -13.46
CA ARG A 176 -5.25 -11.76 -12.79
C ARG A 176 -5.32 -10.81 -11.61
N ILE A 177 -4.90 -11.26 -10.43
CA ILE A 177 -4.88 -10.51 -9.18
C ILE A 177 -3.42 -10.33 -8.77
N VAL A 178 -2.99 -9.10 -8.60
CA VAL A 178 -1.62 -8.78 -8.21
C VAL A 178 -1.64 -7.98 -6.91
N ASN A 179 -1.10 -8.55 -5.85
CA ASN A 179 -0.77 -7.79 -4.65
C ASN A 179 0.61 -7.18 -4.82
N VAL A 180 0.69 -5.86 -4.79
CA VAL A 180 1.96 -5.15 -5.03
C VAL A 180 2.90 -5.16 -3.81
N GLY A 181 2.42 -5.68 -2.67
CA GLY A 181 3.13 -5.66 -1.40
C GLY A 181 3.13 -4.27 -0.76
N SER A 182 4.22 -3.90 -0.12
CA SER A 182 4.34 -2.64 0.60
C SER A 182 5.60 -1.87 0.20
N VAL A 183 5.47 -0.55 0.07
CA VAL A 183 6.62 0.34 -0.10
C VAL A 183 7.40 0.46 1.21
N SER A 184 6.72 0.48 2.35
CA SER A 184 7.37 0.80 3.64
C SER A 184 7.57 -0.38 4.57
N ASN A 185 6.51 -1.16 4.85
CA ASN A 185 6.45 -2.13 5.94
C ASN A 185 6.41 -3.59 5.43
N PRO A 186 7.41 -4.06 4.68
CA PRO A 186 7.42 -5.42 4.13
C PRO A 186 7.60 -6.46 5.23
N TRP A 187 7.12 -7.67 4.97
CA TRP A 187 7.34 -8.82 5.85
C TRP A 187 8.70 -9.48 5.60
N ALA A 188 9.39 -9.87 6.67
CA ALA A 188 10.60 -10.66 6.54
C ALA A 188 10.30 -12.01 5.80
N PRO A 189 11.29 -12.60 5.10
CA PRO A 189 12.72 -12.23 5.13
C PRO A 189 13.12 -11.09 4.18
N ASP A 190 12.30 -10.73 3.20
CA ASP A 190 12.65 -9.69 2.22
C ASP A 190 12.11 -8.33 2.66
N LEU A 191 13.00 -7.49 3.19
CA LEU A 191 12.67 -6.17 3.74
C LEU A 191 12.80 -5.02 2.74
N ARG A 192 12.94 -5.34 1.45
CA ARG A 192 12.94 -4.34 0.38
C ARG A 192 11.54 -3.79 0.14
N ALA A 193 11.46 -2.52 -0.24
CA ALA A 193 10.22 -1.94 -0.76
C ALA A 193 9.74 -2.71 -1.98
N SER A 194 8.43 -2.82 -2.18
CA SER A 194 7.86 -3.44 -3.36
C SER A 194 6.81 -2.58 -4.04
N TYR A 195 6.72 -2.72 -5.35
CA TYR A 195 5.73 -2.09 -6.20
C TYR A 195 5.58 -2.88 -7.51
N ALA A 196 4.64 -2.51 -8.37
CA ALA A 196 4.49 -3.12 -9.69
C ALA A 196 4.69 -2.10 -10.81
N LEU A 197 5.35 -2.52 -11.90
CA LEU A 197 5.32 -1.84 -13.20
C LEU A 197 4.39 -2.58 -14.13
N VAL A 198 3.54 -1.84 -14.82
CA VAL A 198 2.64 -2.35 -15.87
C VAL A 198 3.06 -1.74 -17.20
N GLU A 199 3.24 -2.59 -18.20
CA GLU A 199 3.41 -2.17 -19.58
C GLU A 199 2.22 -2.67 -20.39
N ALA A 200 1.45 -1.74 -20.99
CA ALA A 200 0.25 -2.05 -21.73
C ALA A 200 0.27 -1.42 -23.13
N GLY A 201 -0.03 -2.24 -24.14
CA GLY A 201 -0.12 -1.86 -25.54
C GLY A 201 -1.36 -2.46 -26.21
N PRO A 202 -1.60 -2.19 -27.51
CA PRO A 202 -2.77 -2.73 -28.23
C PRO A 202 -2.83 -4.26 -28.30
N SER A 203 -1.69 -4.94 -28.09
CA SER A 203 -1.58 -6.41 -28.16
C SER A 203 -1.63 -7.11 -26.79
N GLY A 204 -1.85 -6.36 -25.72
CA GLY A 204 -1.91 -6.91 -24.35
C GLY A 204 -1.07 -6.11 -23.36
N TRP A 205 -0.93 -6.65 -22.17
CA TRP A 205 -0.20 -6.05 -21.06
C TRP A 205 0.67 -7.07 -20.31
N SER A 206 1.68 -6.55 -19.63
CA SER A 206 2.53 -7.31 -18.69
C SER A 206 2.62 -6.59 -17.36
N VAL A 207 2.86 -7.35 -16.29
CA VAL A 207 3.06 -6.85 -14.92
C VAL A 207 4.36 -7.39 -14.38
N HIS A 208 5.18 -6.51 -13.81
CA HIS A 208 6.47 -6.83 -13.23
C HIS A 208 6.51 -6.35 -11.78
N LEU A 209 6.46 -7.28 -10.82
CA LEU A 209 6.71 -7.00 -9.41
C LEU A 209 8.19 -6.65 -9.20
N ARG A 210 8.43 -5.53 -8.57
CA ARG A 210 9.78 -5.00 -8.33
C ARG A 210 10.10 -4.95 -6.84
N ARG A 211 11.39 -5.06 -6.53
CA ARG A 211 11.95 -4.96 -5.19
C ARG A 211 13.05 -3.93 -5.18
N VAL A 212 13.00 -2.99 -4.24
CA VAL A 212 13.92 -1.85 -4.17
C VAL A 212 14.52 -1.77 -2.77
N ASP A 213 15.85 -1.74 -2.70
CA ASP A 213 16.55 -1.47 -1.46
C ASP A 213 16.43 0.01 -1.08
N TYR A 214 16.35 0.27 0.22
CA TYR A 214 16.40 1.61 0.78
C TYR A 214 17.13 1.61 2.13
N ASP A 215 17.54 2.77 2.59
CA ASP A 215 18.29 2.92 3.85
C ASP A 215 17.36 2.74 5.07
N ARG A 216 17.20 1.50 5.51
CA ARG A 216 16.38 1.16 6.71
C ARG A 216 16.96 1.74 7.99
N GLN A 217 18.30 1.94 8.07
CA GLN A 217 18.88 2.56 9.25
C GLN A 217 18.52 4.05 9.32
N ALA A 218 18.49 4.74 8.18
CA ALA A 218 18.02 6.12 8.11
C ALA A 218 16.53 6.23 8.52
N VAL A 219 15.68 5.26 8.12
CA VAL A 219 14.28 5.19 8.58
C VAL A 219 14.20 5.03 10.10
N ILE A 220 14.97 4.12 10.70
CA ILE A 220 15.00 3.92 12.16
C ILE A 220 15.42 5.22 12.88
N ASN A 221 16.46 5.89 12.38
CA ASN A 221 16.92 7.15 12.93
C ASN A 221 15.85 8.25 12.81
N ALA A 222 15.14 8.31 11.68
CA ALA A 222 14.05 9.27 11.45
C ALA A 222 12.85 9.03 12.39
N ILE A 223 12.49 7.77 12.65
CA ILE A 223 11.44 7.42 13.63
C ILE A 223 11.79 7.95 15.03
N HIS A 224 13.04 7.78 15.46
CA HIS A 224 13.50 8.35 16.74
C HIS A 224 13.47 9.88 16.73
N GLY A 225 13.90 10.51 15.63
CA GLY A 225 13.91 11.97 15.48
C GLY A 225 12.51 12.60 15.45
N ALA A 226 11.51 11.88 14.94
CA ALA A 226 10.12 12.33 14.87
C ALA A 226 9.39 12.29 16.23
N HIS A 227 10.02 11.76 17.28
CA HIS A 227 9.36 11.54 18.59
C HIS A 227 8.03 10.79 18.46
N HIS A 228 7.99 9.79 17.58
CA HIS A 228 6.79 8.98 17.38
C HIS A 228 6.40 8.29 18.70
N PRO A 229 5.09 8.23 19.08
CA PRO A 229 4.65 7.70 20.38
C PRO A 229 4.94 6.22 20.57
N THR A 230 5.07 5.45 19.48
CA THR A 230 5.31 3.99 19.51
C THR A 230 6.50 3.59 18.64
N PRO A 231 7.72 4.11 18.90
CA PRO A 231 8.86 3.87 18.02
C PRO A 231 9.25 2.39 17.94
N GLY A 232 9.17 1.65 19.02
CA GLY A 232 9.47 0.21 19.07
C GLY A 232 8.57 -0.60 18.14
N PHE A 233 7.27 -0.27 18.14
CA PHE A 233 6.30 -0.91 17.25
C PHE A 233 6.67 -0.72 15.77
N LEU A 234 7.02 0.50 15.36
CA LEU A 234 7.41 0.79 13.97
C LEU A 234 8.76 0.19 13.60
N ILE A 235 9.76 0.31 14.46
CA ILE A 235 11.13 -0.15 14.19
C ILE A 235 11.19 -1.66 13.96
N GLY A 236 10.32 -2.44 14.61
CA GLY A 236 10.21 -3.88 14.42
C GLY A 236 9.99 -4.32 12.97
N TRP A 237 9.32 -3.50 12.14
CA TRP A 237 9.19 -3.75 10.71
C TRP A 237 10.55 -3.72 10.00
N PHE A 238 11.32 -2.68 10.23
CA PHE A 238 12.60 -2.42 9.56
C PHE A 238 13.74 -3.34 10.03
N ARG A 239 13.58 -3.97 11.20
CA ARG A 239 14.47 -5.01 11.71
C ARG A 239 14.08 -6.43 11.29
N GLY A 240 12.93 -6.59 10.63
CA GLY A 240 12.40 -7.89 10.24
C GLY A 240 11.91 -8.74 11.42
N GLU A 241 11.50 -8.10 12.51
CA GLU A 241 10.95 -8.75 13.70
C GLU A 241 9.45 -9.08 13.57
N ARG A 242 8.79 -8.47 12.58
CA ARG A 242 7.36 -8.68 12.32
C ARG A 242 7.14 -9.85 11.36
N ARG A 243 6.09 -10.63 11.63
CA ARG A 243 5.64 -11.75 10.81
C ARG A 243 4.14 -11.64 10.58
N PRO A 244 3.64 -11.99 9.39
CA PRO A 244 2.21 -12.04 9.13
C PRO A 244 1.55 -13.15 9.96
N SER A 245 0.22 -13.05 10.17
CA SER A 245 -0.54 -14.00 10.98
C SER A 245 -0.38 -15.45 10.52
N TRP A 246 -0.32 -15.67 9.22
CA TRP A 246 -0.14 -17.00 8.61
C TRP A 246 1.27 -17.59 8.74
N GLN A 247 2.24 -16.86 9.28
CA GLN A 247 3.58 -17.36 9.57
C GLN A 247 3.87 -17.47 11.08
N ARG A 248 2.86 -17.27 11.92
CA ARG A 248 2.97 -17.39 13.38
C ARG A 248 2.55 -18.80 13.82
N GLY A 249 3.18 -19.81 13.25
CA GLY A 249 3.01 -21.20 13.65
C GLY A 249 3.93 -21.59 14.79
#